data_f4c0ada6b400edeb733fd9363b983669
#
_entry.id   f4c0ada6b400edeb733fd9363b983669
#
_cell.length_a   1.000
_cell.length_b   1.000
_cell.length_c   1.000
_cell.angle_alpha   90.00
_cell.angle_beta   90.00
_cell.angle_gamma   90.00
#
_symmetry.space_group_name_H-M   'P 1'
#
loop_
_entity.id
_entity.type
_entity.pdbx_description
1 polymer ?
#
loop_
_entity_poly.entity_id
_entity_poly.type
_entity_poly.pdbx_seq_one_letter_code
_entity_poly.pdbx_strand_id
1 'polypeptide(L)'
;MIKKVSFFLLFIVLSLRLGATQLLVPMDNGQSNHLKAYGIAYWCLDNGVVIEWLLNYKGGAFLMPHLQEIERELKIRGVKYQVLTDGQVSAVKTEISNPEVNMEVIQLEKAPKIAVYTPPNKQPWDDAVTMVLEYAEIKYDKIYDSAIVMGLLPKYDWLHLHHEDFTGQYGKFYSSASFQPWYKEQVKVAESNARMLGFKKVSQLKLAVAQNIKNFVMGGGFLFTMCSGTDSYDIALSANGVDICDNIYDGDAADPNAQNKLDFTKSLAFQNFTLNRDPYFYEYSNLDASNLRNNATIREQEDYFTLFEYSAKWDVVPTMLTQCHTSTIKGFMGQSTDFHKEFVKPNVLIMGETKSIGTARYLHGEYGQGMWTFYGGHDPEDYQHFVGDPPTDLNLHPNSPGYRLILNNILFPAAKKKKRKT
;
A
#
# COMPACT_ATOMS: atom_id res chain seq x y z
N MET A 1 28.67 -82.60 -22.16
CA MET A 1 29.22 -81.38 -21.53
C MET A 1 28.68 -80.18 -22.26
N ILE A 2 27.65 -79.55 -21.72
CA ILE A 2 26.98 -78.34 -22.31
C ILE A 2 27.40 -77.14 -21.48
N LYS A 3 28.19 -76.24 -22.11
CA LYS A 3 28.60 -74.96 -21.48
C LYS A 3 27.42 -73.98 -21.49
N LYS A 4 27.00 -73.62 -20.30
CA LYS A 4 26.03 -72.46 -20.10
C LYS A 4 26.80 -71.16 -20.30
N VAL A 5 26.41 -70.41 -21.31
CA VAL A 5 26.81 -69.00 -21.48
C VAL A 5 25.83 -68.13 -20.77
N SER A 6 26.22 -67.49 -19.66
CA SER A 6 25.41 -66.48 -18.96
C SER A 6 25.53 -65.11 -19.65
N PHE A 7 24.46 -64.67 -20.19
CA PHE A 7 24.31 -63.30 -20.76
C PHE A 7 24.05 -62.35 -19.65
N PHE A 8 24.99 -61.46 -19.29
CA PHE A 8 24.83 -60.36 -18.31
C PHE A 8 24.27 -59.18 -19.06
N LEU A 9 22.95 -58.92 -18.93
CA LEU A 9 22.31 -57.74 -19.43
C LEU A 9 22.63 -56.58 -18.46
N LEU A 10 23.52 -55.68 -18.90
CA LEU A 10 23.83 -54.42 -18.19
C LEU A 10 22.70 -53.43 -18.49
N PHE A 11 21.75 -53.30 -17.56
CA PHE A 11 20.78 -52.23 -17.60
C PHE A 11 21.47 -50.91 -17.23
N ILE A 12 21.82 -50.10 -18.22
CA ILE A 12 22.19 -48.70 -18.02
C ILE A 12 20.90 -47.96 -17.75
N VAL A 13 20.58 -47.75 -16.46
CA VAL A 13 19.54 -46.80 -16.04
C VAL A 13 20.09 -45.42 -16.33
N LEU A 14 19.74 -44.88 -17.49
CA LEU A 14 19.94 -43.46 -17.79
C LEU A 14 18.97 -42.67 -16.87
N SER A 15 19.43 -42.30 -15.67
CA SER A 15 18.73 -41.33 -14.84
C SER A 15 18.73 -39.99 -15.58
N LEU A 16 17.68 -39.75 -16.35
CA LEU A 16 17.32 -38.40 -16.76
C LEU A 16 17.16 -37.60 -15.48
N ARG A 17 18.20 -36.90 -15.09
CA ARG A 17 18.04 -35.78 -14.15
C ARG A 17 17.19 -34.79 -14.91
N LEU A 18 15.88 -34.81 -14.70
CA LEU A 18 15.02 -33.64 -14.97
C LEU A 18 15.64 -32.54 -14.10
N GLY A 19 16.45 -31.68 -14.70
CA GLY A 19 16.97 -30.51 -14.02
C GLY A 19 15.77 -29.74 -13.51
N ALA A 20 15.77 -29.40 -12.23
CA ALA A 20 14.74 -28.51 -11.71
C ALA A 20 14.82 -27.20 -12.49
N THR A 21 13.72 -26.76 -13.04
CA THR A 21 13.63 -25.50 -13.76
C THR A 21 12.85 -24.49 -12.92
N GLN A 22 13.11 -23.21 -13.12
CA GLN A 22 12.36 -22.13 -12.47
C GLN A 22 11.81 -21.16 -13.51
N LEU A 23 10.74 -20.48 -13.14
CA LEU A 23 10.10 -19.44 -13.94
C LEU A 23 10.58 -18.09 -13.42
N LEU A 24 11.28 -17.33 -14.24
CA LEU A 24 11.65 -15.96 -13.99
C LEU A 24 10.60 -15.04 -14.62
N VAL A 25 9.95 -14.22 -13.82
CA VAL A 25 9.00 -13.19 -14.25
C VAL A 25 9.72 -11.84 -14.17
N PRO A 26 10.24 -11.31 -15.29
CA PRO A 26 10.90 -10.01 -15.30
C PRO A 26 9.89 -8.90 -15.01
N MET A 27 10.35 -7.86 -14.33
CA MET A 27 9.53 -6.72 -13.93
C MET A 27 10.10 -5.39 -14.47
N ASP A 28 10.94 -5.47 -15.50
CA ASP A 28 11.46 -4.36 -16.30
C ASP A 28 10.44 -3.91 -17.37
N ASN A 29 10.83 -2.93 -18.20
CA ASN A 29 9.98 -2.40 -19.28
C ASN A 29 9.57 -3.45 -20.33
N GLY A 30 10.15 -4.64 -20.31
CA GLY A 30 9.77 -5.74 -21.19
C GLY A 30 8.52 -6.50 -20.74
N GLN A 31 8.04 -6.30 -19.51
CA GLN A 31 6.84 -6.97 -18.98
C GLN A 31 5.57 -6.47 -19.66
N SER A 32 4.67 -7.39 -20.03
CA SER A 32 3.37 -7.07 -20.63
C SER A 32 2.33 -6.60 -19.61
N ASN A 33 2.40 -7.12 -18.38
CA ASN A 33 1.44 -6.79 -17.33
C ASN A 33 2.10 -6.93 -15.94
N HIS A 34 2.61 -5.80 -15.43
CA HIS A 34 3.22 -5.76 -14.11
C HIS A 34 2.21 -6.05 -13.00
N LEU A 35 0.99 -5.49 -13.09
CA LEU A 35 0.01 -5.61 -12.03
C LEU A 35 -0.44 -7.08 -11.84
N LYS A 36 -0.70 -7.80 -12.94
CA LYS A 36 -1.04 -9.23 -12.86
C LYS A 36 0.13 -10.12 -12.46
N ALA A 37 1.37 -9.69 -12.68
CA ALA A 37 2.54 -10.42 -12.18
C ALA A 37 2.56 -10.46 -10.63
N TYR A 38 2.19 -9.37 -9.95
CA TYR A 38 1.99 -9.36 -8.49
C TYR A 38 0.85 -10.29 -8.07
N GLY A 39 -0.25 -10.31 -8.82
CA GLY A 39 -1.37 -11.22 -8.56
C GLY A 39 -0.95 -12.69 -8.63
N ILE A 40 -0.07 -13.05 -9.58
CA ILE A 40 0.48 -14.42 -9.66
C ILE A 40 1.42 -14.70 -8.49
N ALA A 41 2.28 -13.75 -8.11
CA ALA A 41 3.12 -13.88 -6.93
C ALA A 41 2.28 -14.13 -5.67
N TYR A 42 1.22 -13.34 -5.45
CA TYR A 42 0.27 -13.55 -4.36
C TYR A 42 -0.43 -14.92 -4.46
N TRP A 43 -0.90 -15.30 -5.65
CA TRP A 43 -1.56 -16.58 -5.88
C TRP A 43 -0.65 -17.76 -5.54
N CYS A 44 0.64 -17.72 -5.89
CA CYS A 44 1.61 -18.72 -5.49
C CYS A 44 1.67 -18.87 -3.97
N LEU A 45 1.79 -17.74 -3.25
CA LEU A 45 1.85 -17.71 -1.78
C LEU A 45 0.55 -18.21 -1.13
N ASP A 46 -0.60 -17.86 -1.69
CA ASP A 46 -1.93 -18.29 -1.21
C ASP A 46 -2.14 -19.81 -1.40
N ASN A 47 -1.45 -20.41 -2.37
CA ASN A 47 -1.41 -21.85 -2.59
C ASN A 47 -0.22 -22.54 -1.89
N GLY A 48 0.47 -21.87 -0.98
CA GLY A 48 1.58 -22.43 -0.19
C GLY A 48 2.89 -22.61 -0.97
N VAL A 49 3.02 -21.98 -2.13
CA VAL A 49 4.24 -22.02 -2.93
C VAL A 49 5.13 -20.84 -2.56
N VAL A 50 6.28 -21.13 -1.98
CA VAL A 50 7.32 -20.14 -1.68
C VAL A 50 7.96 -19.66 -2.98
N ILE A 51 8.14 -18.33 -3.10
CA ILE A 51 8.77 -17.69 -4.25
C ILE A 51 9.88 -16.74 -3.80
N GLU A 52 10.69 -16.27 -4.73
CA GLU A 52 11.75 -15.31 -4.46
C GLU A 52 11.48 -13.99 -5.20
N TRP A 53 11.65 -12.86 -4.49
CA TRP A 53 11.64 -11.53 -5.04
C TRP A 53 13.08 -11.06 -5.21
N LEU A 54 13.49 -10.84 -6.46
CA LEU A 54 14.85 -10.45 -6.81
C LEU A 54 14.91 -8.91 -6.88
N LEU A 55 15.20 -8.28 -5.74
CA LEU A 55 15.21 -6.81 -5.63
C LEU A 55 16.24 -6.20 -6.57
N ASN A 56 15.84 -5.19 -7.31
CA ASN A 56 16.59 -4.47 -8.34
C ASN A 56 17.11 -5.31 -9.53
N TYR A 57 16.91 -6.63 -9.53
CA TYR A 57 17.21 -7.46 -10.68
C TYR A 57 16.04 -7.46 -11.65
N LYS A 58 16.29 -7.03 -12.92
CA LYS A 58 15.25 -6.87 -13.95
C LYS A 58 13.98 -6.18 -13.43
N GLY A 59 14.16 -5.05 -12.75
CA GLY A 59 13.07 -4.24 -12.21
C GLY A 59 12.37 -4.84 -10.98
N GLY A 60 13.00 -5.76 -10.24
CA GLY A 60 12.41 -6.48 -9.11
C GLY A 60 11.64 -7.72 -9.52
N ALA A 61 12.31 -8.59 -10.29
CA ALA A 61 11.74 -9.82 -10.85
C ALA A 61 11.31 -10.84 -9.79
N PHE A 62 10.33 -11.68 -10.12
CA PHE A 62 9.97 -12.85 -9.31
C PHE A 62 10.58 -14.12 -9.89
N LEU A 63 11.05 -14.99 -9.00
CA LEU A 63 11.56 -16.31 -9.35
C LEU A 63 10.73 -17.38 -8.64
N MET A 64 10.13 -18.29 -9.40
CA MET A 64 9.13 -19.26 -8.94
C MET A 64 9.52 -20.68 -9.36
N PRO A 65 9.13 -21.74 -8.62
CA PRO A 65 9.25 -23.10 -9.09
C PRO A 65 8.51 -23.28 -10.43
N HIS A 66 9.08 -24.04 -11.36
CA HIS A 66 8.40 -24.38 -12.59
C HIS A 66 7.36 -25.48 -12.33
N LEU A 67 6.17 -25.07 -11.94
CA LEU A 67 4.99 -25.92 -11.83
C LEU A 67 4.06 -25.63 -13.02
N GLN A 68 3.42 -26.67 -13.54
CA GLN A 68 2.54 -26.54 -14.70
C GLN A 68 1.36 -25.58 -14.43
N GLU A 69 0.88 -25.56 -13.19
CA GLU A 69 -0.20 -24.67 -12.74
C GLU A 69 0.26 -23.21 -12.79
N ILE A 70 1.46 -22.89 -12.31
CA ILE A 70 1.99 -21.52 -12.33
C ILE A 70 2.22 -21.07 -13.78
N GLU A 71 2.81 -21.93 -14.62
CA GLU A 71 3.02 -21.61 -16.02
C GLU A 71 1.69 -21.36 -16.76
N ARG A 72 0.65 -22.13 -16.43
CA ARG A 72 -0.70 -21.93 -16.97
C ARG A 72 -1.28 -20.57 -16.54
N GLU A 73 -1.17 -20.20 -15.26
CA GLU A 73 -1.67 -18.91 -14.76
C GLU A 73 -0.93 -17.72 -15.40
N LEU A 74 0.39 -17.82 -15.58
CA LEU A 74 1.17 -16.81 -16.30
C LEU A 74 0.68 -16.61 -17.74
N LYS A 75 0.37 -17.70 -18.46
CA LYS A 75 -0.18 -17.67 -19.82
C LYS A 75 -1.58 -17.05 -19.86
N ILE A 76 -2.47 -17.48 -18.96
CA ILE A 76 -3.86 -17.02 -18.90
C ILE A 76 -3.92 -15.52 -18.62
N ARG A 77 -3.09 -15.04 -17.70
CA ARG A 77 -3.06 -13.63 -17.30
C ARG A 77 -2.17 -12.75 -18.19
N GLY A 78 -1.58 -13.31 -19.24
CA GLY A 78 -0.76 -12.58 -20.21
C GLY A 78 0.54 -12.03 -19.62
N VAL A 79 1.10 -12.65 -18.58
CA VAL A 79 2.33 -12.24 -17.93
C VAL A 79 3.53 -12.91 -18.61
N LYS A 80 4.51 -12.12 -19.03
CA LYS A 80 5.75 -12.64 -19.63
C LYS A 80 6.64 -13.32 -18.58
N TYR A 81 7.22 -14.44 -18.96
CA TYR A 81 8.15 -15.20 -18.13
C TYR A 81 9.23 -15.89 -18.98
N GLN A 82 10.28 -16.36 -18.33
CA GLN A 82 11.37 -17.13 -18.91
C GLN A 82 11.51 -18.44 -18.12
N VAL A 83 11.68 -19.56 -18.82
CA VAL A 83 12.03 -20.83 -18.18
C VAL A 83 13.55 -20.90 -18.04
N LEU A 84 14.06 -20.98 -16.82
CA LEU A 84 15.48 -21.05 -16.53
C LEU A 84 15.87 -22.46 -16.08
N THR A 85 17.02 -22.95 -16.59
CA THR A 85 17.68 -24.16 -16.08
C THR A 85 18.37 -23.86 -14.75
N ASP A 86 18.71 -24.90 -13.98
CA ASP A 86 19.46 -24.78 -12.71
C ASP A 86 20.75 -23.95 -12.86
N GLY A 87 21.48 -24.18 -13.97
CA GLY A 87 22.69 -23.41 -14.26
C GLY A 87 22.42 -21.91 -14.45
N GLN A 88 21.34 -21.56 -15.13
CA GLN A 88 20.94 -20.16 -15.33
C GLN A 88 20.46 -19.55 -14.02
N VAL A 89 19.69 -20.27 -13.22
CA VAL A 89 19.28 -19.79 -11.87
C VAL A 89 20.50 -19.56 -10.99
N SER A 90 21.49 -20.48 -11.00
CA SER A 90 22.71 -20.30 -10.25
C SER A 90 23.52 -19.08 -10.72
N ALA A 91 23.58 -18.82 -12.02
CA ALA A 91 24.24 -17.62 -12.55
C ALA A 91 23.55 -16.33 -12.08
N VAL A 92 22.20 -16.26 -12.15
CA VAL A 92 21.42 -15.12 -11.63
C VAL A 92 21.68 -14.90 -10.15
N LYS A 93 21.64 -15.95 -9.31
CA LYS A 93 21.88 -15.83 -7.87
C LYS A 93 23.33 -15.42 -7.56
N THR A 94 24.29 -15.88 -8.34
CA THR A 94 25.69 -15.48 -8.22
C THR A 94 25.88 -14.00 -8.53
N GLU A 95 25.24 -13.49 -9.60
CA GLU A 95 25.24 -12.07 -9.94
C GLU A 95 24.67 -11.24 -8.79
N ILE A 96 23.47 -11.59 -8.29
CA ILE A 96 22.79 -10.86 -7.20
C ILE A 96 23.60 -10.90 -5.89
N SER A 97 24.30 -12.01 -5.62
CA SER A 97 25.08 -12.19 -4.39
C SER A 97 26.38 -11.37 -4.38
N ASN A 98 26.80 -10.82 -5.50
CA ASN A 98 27.98 -9.97 -5.57
C ASN A 98 27.78 -8.74 -4.66
N PRO A 99 28.72 -8.46 -3.72
CA PRO A 99 28.60 -7.34 -2.80
C PRO A 99 28.64 -5.95 -3.49
N GLU A 100 29.20 -5.87 -4.69
CA GLU A 100 29.33 -4.61 -5.46
C GLU A 100 28.04 -4.22 -6.19
N VAL A 101 27.03 -5.10 -6.26
CA VAL A 101 25.75 -4.78 -6.91
C VAL A 101 24.66 -4.50 -5.87
N ASN A 102 23.82 -3.50 -6.15
CA ASN A 102 22.67 -3.14 -5.30
C ASN A 102 21.47 -4.06 -5.59
N MET A 103 21.62 -5.36 -5.37
CA MET A 103 20.59 -6.39 -5.59
C MET A 103 20.53 -7.35 -4.40
N GLU A 104 19.36 -7.95 -4.16
CA GLU A 104 19.18 -8.94 -3.09
C GLU A 104 18.07 -9.92 -3.44
N VAL A 105 18.19 -11.16 -2.94
CA VAL A 105 17.15 -12.20 -3.04
C VAL A 105 16.34 -12.20 -1.75
N ILE A 106 15.04 -11.94 -1.84
CA ILE A 106 14.11 -12.00 -0.72
C ILE A 106 13.15 -13.16 -0.92
N GLN A 107 13.13 -14.08 0.03
CA GLN A 107 12.15 -15.17 0.06
C GLN A 107 10.82 -14.64 0.54
N LEU A 108 9.74 -14.91 -0.21
CA LEU A 108 8.35 -14.67 0.18
C LEU A 108 7.73 -16.01 0.58
N GLU A 109 7.17 -16.08 1.80
CA GLU A 109 6.79 -17.39 2.40
C GLU A 109 5.28 -17.60 2.47
N LYS A 110 4.48 -16.54 2.65
CA LYS A 110 3.05 -16.66 2.90
C LYS A 110 2.31 -15.45 2.37
N ALA A 111 1.14 -15.69 1.74
CA ALA A 111 0.24 -14.60 1.37
C ALA A 111 -0.25 -13.85 2.61
N PRO A 112 -0.14 -12.50 2.65
CA PRO A 112 -0.72 -11.72 3.72
C PRO A 112 -2.25 -11.78 3.69
N LYS A 113 -2.88 -11.77 4.86
CA LYS A 113 -4.32 -11.57 5.00
C LYS A 113 -4.63 -10.09 4.98
N ILE A 114 -5.43 -9.67 4.01
CA ILE A 114 -5.67 -8.28 3.69
C ILE A 114 -7.04 -7.85 4.18
N ALA A 115 -7.12 -6.73 4.89
CA ALA A 115 -8.35 -6.02 5.19
C ALA A 115 -8.35 -4.64 4.53
N VAL A 116 -9.51 -4.24 4.02
CA VAL A 116 -9.78 -2.90 3.51
C VAL A 116 -10.84 -2.26 4.39
N TYR A 117 -10.51 -1.11 4.97
CA TYR A 117 -11.44 -0.34 5.78
C TYR A 117 -12.32 0.50 4.88
N THR A 118 -13.60 0.21 4.82
CA THR A 118 -14.57 0.90 3.97
C THR A 118 -15.96 0.85 4.60
N PRO A 119 -16.77 1.93 4.50
CA PRO A 119 -18.13 1.94 5.00
C PRO A 119 -19.01 0.96 4.20
N PRO A 120 -20.12 0.47 4.81
CA PRO A 120 -20.99 -0.53 4.17
C PRO A 120 -21.87 0.05 3.06
N ASN A 121 -22.08 1.37 3.04
CA ASN A 121 -22.87 2.05 2.02
C ASN A 121 -22.02 2.36 0.77
N LYS A 122 -22.67 2.44 -0.39
CA LYS A 122 -21.99 2.82 -1.63
C LYS A 122 -21.42 4.23 -1.50
N GLN A 123 -20.12 4.34 -1.77
CA GLN A 123 -19.42 5.63 -1.86
C GLN A 123 -19.60 6.23 -3.26
N PRO A 124 -19.56 7.55 -3.41
CA PRO A 124 -19.63 8.23 -4.71
C PRO A 124 -18.30 8.28 -5.45
N TRP A 125 -17.28 7.64 -4.94
CA TRP A 125 -15.94 7.48 -5.50
C TRP A 125 -15.52 6.02 -5.45
N ASP A 126 -14.50 5.69 -6.17
CA ASP A 126 -13.84 4.39 -6.17
C ASP A 126 -12.65 4.36 -5.18
N ASP A 127 -12.01 3.22 -5.09
CA ASP A 127 -10.84 3.00 -4.24
C ASP A 127 -9.77 2.32 -5.08
N ALA A 128 -8.68 3.06 -5.36
CA ALA A 128 -7.56 2.60 -6.19
C ALA A 128 -6.96 1.28 -5.70
N VAL A 129 -6.94 1.05 -4.37
CA VAL A 129 -6.40 -0.19 -3.82
C VAL A 129 -7.33 -1.37 -4.10
N THR A 130 -8.63 -1.22 -3.85
CA THR A 130 -9.58 -2.31 -4.18
C THR A 130 -9.61 -2.60 -5.67
N MET A 131 -9.54 -1.57 -6.52
CA MET A 131 -9.47 -1.76 -7.98
C MET A 131 -8.25 -2.58 -8.40
N VAL A 132 -7.06 -2.28 -7.86
CA VAL A 132 -5.86 -3.06 -8.23
C VAL A 132 -5.84 -4.45 -7.60
N LEU A 133 -6.42 -4.64 -6.41
CA LEU A 133 -6.57 -5.97 -5.81
C LEU A 133 -7.50 -6.85 -6.66
N GLU A 134 -8.63 -6.30 -7.12
CA GLU A 134 -9.57 -6.99 -8.02
C GLU A 134 -8.94 -7.30 -9.38
N TYR A 135 -8.26 -6.31 -9.98
CA TYR A 135 -7.55 -6.50 -11.25
C TYR A 135 -6.46 -7.59 -11.16
N ALA A 136 -5.67 -7.57 -10.11
CA ALA A 136 -4.61 -8.53 -9.84
C ALA A 136 -5.14 -9.88 -9.28
N GLU A 137 -6.44 -9.99 -9.00
CA GLU A 137 -7.11 -11.17 -8.43
C GLU A 137 -6.55 -11.53 -7.04
N ILE A 138 -6.28 -10.52 -6.21
CA ILE A 138 -5.80 -10.66 -4.84
C ILE A 138 -6.99 -10.59 -3.88
N LYS A 139 -7.11 -11.56 -2.99
CA LYS A 139 -8.23 -11.67 -2.03
C LYS A 139 -8.09 -10.67 -0.90
N TYR A 140 -9.20 -10.07 -0.49
CA TYR A 140 -9.27 -9.16 0.65
C TYR A 140 -10.65 -9.19 1.32
N ASP A 141 -10.72 -8.78 2.58
CA ASP A 141 -11.96 -8.62 3.33
C ASP A 141 -12.27 -7.13 3.52
N LYS A 142 -13.55 -6.75 3.36
CA LYS A 142 -14.03 -5.41 3.73
C LYS A 142 -14.41 -5.40 5.20
N ILE A 143 -13.87 -4.45 5.95
CA ILE A 143 -14.17 -4.24 7.38
C ILE A 143 -14.48 -2.77 7.64
N TYR A 144 -15.18 -2.49 8.75
CA TYR A 144 -15.49 -1.13 9.13
C TYR A 144 -15.41 -0.94 10.66
N ASP A 145 -15.84 0.22 11.18
CA ASP A 145 -15.72 0.64 12.57
C ASP A 145 -15.99 -0.47 13.59
N SER A 146 -17.10 -1.21 13.42
CA SER A 146 -17.50 -2.26 14.36
C SER A 146 -16.47 -3.39 14.45
N ALA A 147 -15.94 -3.84 13.31
CA ALA A 147 -14.94 -4.89 13.28
C ALA A 147 -13.65 -4.49 14.01
N ILE A 148 -13.25 -3.21 13.86
CA ILE A 148 -12.04 -2.68 14.48
C ILE A 148 -12.25 -2.50 15.98
N VAL A 149 -13.36 -1.88 16.41
CA VAL A 149 -13.66 -1.66 17.83
C VAL A 149 -13.86 -2.98 18.58
N MET A 150 -14.41 -4.01 17.90
CA MET A 150 -14.56 -5.37 18.45
C MET A 150 -13.24 -6.18 18.46
N GLY A 151 -12.13 -5.61 17.99
CA GLY A 151 -10.81 -6.24 18.10
C GLY A 151 -10.53 -7.32 17.03
N LEU A 152 -11.10 -7.22 15.82
CA LEU A 152 -10.90 -8.20 14.76
C LEU A 152 -9.60 -8.02 13.97
N LEU A 153 -8.91 -6.86 14.09
CA LEU A 153 -7.68 -6.56 13.35
C LEU A 153 -6.57 -7.61 13.47
N PRO A 154 -6.34 -8.27 14.64
CA PRO A 154 -5.29 -9.29 14.73
C PRO A 154 -5.48 -10.54 13.86
N LYS A 155 -6.63 -10.67 13.17
CA LYS A 155 -6.86 -11.73 12.17
C LYS A 155 -6.16 -11.45 10.83
N TYR A 156 -5.75 -10.20 10.62
CA TYR A 156 -5.15 -9.70 9.39
C TYR A 156 -3.67 -9.38 9.59
N ASP A 157 -2.93 -9.42 8.48
CA ASP A 157 -1.54 -9.01 8.43
C ASP A 157 -1.40 -7.57 7.91
N TRP A 158 -2.37 -7.12 7.09
CA TRP A 158 -2.34 -5.85 6.37
C TRP A 158 -3.70 -5.15 6.39
N LEU A 159 -3.69 -3.83 6.60
CA LEU A 159 -4.87 -2.96 6.61
C LEU A 159 -4.67 -1.78 5.66
N HIS A 160 -5.69 -1.50 4.86
CA HIS A 160 -5.77 -0.32 4.00
C HIS A 160 -6.80 0.69 4.52
N LEU A 161 -6.40 1.98 4.49
CA LEU A 161 -7.27 3.15 4.65
C LEU A 161 -7.09 4.03 3.42
N HIS A 162 -8.18 4.56 2.88
CA HIS A 162 -8.08 5.45 1.73
C HIS A 162 -8.56 6.88 2.08
N HIS A 163 -9.74 7.23 1.65
CA HIS A 163 -10.34 8.57 1.79
C HIS A 163 -11.22 8.71 3.03
N GLU A 164 -10.97 7.90 4.05
CA GLU A 164 -11.75 7.94 5.27
C GLU A 164 -11.33 9.09 6.17
N ASP A 165 -12.33 9.71 6.80
CA ASP A 165 -12.13 10.75 7.80
C ASP A 165 -12.13 10.18 9.21
N PHE A 166 -11.01 10.32 9.90
CA PHE A 166 -10.85 9.93 11.31
C PHE A 166 -11.10 11.08 12.29
N THR A 167 -11.35 12.28 11.80
CA THR A 167 -11.56 13.47 12.64
C THR A 167 -13.01 13.65 13.08
N GLY A 168 -13.97 13.06 12.35
CA GLY A 168 -15.41 13.25 12.57
C GLY A 168 -16.00 14.46 11.86
N GLN A 169 -15.28 15.03 10.88
CA GLN A 169 -15.73 16.17 10.07
C GLN A 169 -16.31 15.75 8.71
N TYR A 170 -16.68 14.47 8.57
CA TYR A 170 -17.33 13.89 7.38
C TYR A 170 -16.59 14.19 6.06
N GLY A 171 -15.26 14.07 6.07
CA GLY A 171 -14.43 14.30 4.91
C GLY A 171 -14.26 15.76 4.52
N LYS A 172 -14.67 16.71 5.37
CA LYS A 172 -14.65 18.17 5.06
C LYS A 172 -15.49 18.55 3.83
N PHE A 173 -16.49 17.73 3.48
CA PHE A 173 -17.37 17.97 2.33
C PHE A 173 -18.56 18.89 2.63
N TYR A 174 -18.65 19.49 3.83
CA TYR A 174 -19.81 20.28 4.22
C TYR A 174 -20.11 21.41 3.23
N SER A 175 -19.11 22.22 2.87
CA SER A 175 -19.31 23.38 1.99
C SER A 175 -19.73 23.00 0.57
N SER A 176 -19.25 21.90 0.05
CA SER A 176 -19.44 21.48 -1.35
C SER A 176 -20.59 20.50 -1.54
N ALA A 177 -20.90 19.70 -0.53
CA ALA A 177 -21.79 18.56 -0.67
C ALA A 177 -22.85 18.38 0.42
N SER A 178 -23.02 19.28 1.38
CA SER A 178 -23.99 19.13 2.48
C SER A 178 -25.45 18.92 2.01
N PHE A 179 -25.78 19.37 0.81
CA PHE A 179 -27.11 19.16 0.18
C PHE A 179 -27.21 17.83 -0.59
N GLN A 180 -26.10 17.19 -0.91
CA GLN A 180 -26.04 15.95 -1.72
C GLN A 180 -26.61 14.75 -0.95
N PRO A 181 -27.34 13.85 -1.62
CA PRO A 181 -27.89 12.64 -0.99
C PRO A 181 -26.82 11.74 -0.38
N TRP A 182 -25.70 11.54 -1.07
CA TRP A 182 -24.62 10.69 -0.60
C TRP A 182 -23.97 11.22 0.69
N TYR A 183 -23.79 12.55 0.82
CA TYR A 183 -23.24 13.17 2.03
C TYR A 183 -24.18 12.98 3.22
N LYS A 184 -25.48 13.20 3.02
CA LYS A 184 -26.50 12.99 4.08
C LYS A 184 -26.55 11.53 4.54
N GLU A 185 -26.39 10.60 3.61
CA GLU A 185 -26.33 9.16 3.96
C GLU A 185 -25.03 8.83 4.69
N GLN A 186 -23.89 9.39 4.30
CA GLN A 186 -22.60 9.24 5.01
C GLN A 186 -22.71 9.73 6.47
N VAL A 187 -23.26 10.92 6.70
CA VAL A 187 -23.50 11.47 8.04
C VAL A 187 -24.38 10.51 8.85
N LYS A 188 -25.53 10.12 8.29
CA LYS A 188 -26.49 9.22 8.96
C LYS A 188 -25.86 7.86 9.32
N VAL A 189 -25.09 7.26 8.41
CA VAL A 189 -24.39 5.99 8.65
C VAL A 189 -23.36 6.14 9.77
N ALA A 190 -22.53 7.20 9.74
CA ALA A 190 -21.52 7.46 10.74
C ALA A 190 -22.11 7.68 12.13
N GLU A 191 -23.16 8.53 12.25
CA GLU A 191 -23.85 8.76 13.49
C GLU A 191 -24.58 7.52 14.03
N SER A 192 -25.23 6.75 13.16
CA SER A 192 -25.87 5.50 13.54
C SER A 192 -24.86 4.50 14.08
N ASN A 193 -23.71 4.41 13.43
CA ASN A 193 -22.63 3.51 13.83
C ASN A 193 -22.04 3.93 15.20
N ALA A 194 -21.82 5.24 15.41
CA ALA A 194 -21.36 5.77 16.68
C ALA A 194 -22.33 5.39 17.81
N ARG A 195 -23.64 5.64 17.61
CA ARG A 195 -24.68 5.29 18.61
C ARG A 195 -24.74 3.79 18.91
N MET A 196 -24.70 2.94 17.86
CA MET A 196 -24.72 1.46 18.01
C MET A 196 -23.53 0.96 18.81
N LEU A 197 -22.36 1.58 18.66
CA LEU A 197 -21.14 1.21 19.37
C LEU A 197 -20.96 1.93 20.72
N GLY A 198 -21.96 2.70 21.16
CA GLY A 198 -21.97 3.34 22.47
C GLY A 198 -21.22 4.67 22.56
N PHE A 199 -20.86 5.27 21.43
CA PHE A 199 -20.20 6.58 21.38
C PHE A 199 -21.23 7.72 21.23
N LYS A 200 -20.95 8.84 21.90
CA LYS A 200 -21.82 10.03 21.84
C LYS A 200 -21.61 10.84 20.56
N LYS A 201 -20.38 10.86 20.03
CA LYS A 201 -19.95 11.61 18.85
C LYS A 201 -19.24 10.71 17.85
N VAL A 202 -19.34 11.04 16.57
CA VAL A 202 -18.61 10.34 15.49
C VAL A 202 -17.09 10.50 15.68
N SER A 203 -16.62 11.69 16.07
CA SER A 203 -15.20 11.94 16.37
C SER A 203 -14.65 11.02 17.46
N GLN A 204 -15.43 10.70 18.49
CA GLN A 204 -15.03 9.76 19.54
C GLN A 204 -14.91 8.33 19.03
N LEU A 205 -15.85 7.87 18.20
CA LEU A 205 -15.77 6.57 17.55
C LEU A 205 -14.54 6.51 16.63
N LYS A 206 -14.35 7.50 15.78
CA LYS A 206 -13.22 7.53 14.83
C LYS A 206 -11.87 7.57 15.52
N LEU A 207 -11.76 8.31 16.64
CA LEU A 207 -10.56 8.26 17.47
C LEU A 207 -10.31 6.85 18.06
N ALA A 208 -11.36 6.19 18.56
CA ALA A 208 -11.23 4.82 19.08
C ALA A 208 -10.79 3.85 17.96
N VAL A 209 -11.33 3.99 16.75
CA VAL A 209 -10.90 3.23 15.57
C VAL A 209 -9.43 3.51 15.26
N ALA A 210 -9.02 4.79 15.18
CA ALA A 210 -7.63 5.16 14.91
C ALA A 210 -6.65 4.61 15.96
N GLN A 211 -7.02 4.63 17.24
CA GLN A 211 -6.21 4.05 18.32
C GLN A 211 -6.09 2.52 18.20
N ASN A 212 -7.16 1.81 17.85
CA ASN A 212 -7.11 0.36 17.62
C ASN A 212 -6.24 0.01 16.41
N ILE A 213 -6.29 0.79 15.34
CA ILE A 213 -5.40 0.63 14.18
C ILE A 213 -3.95 0.87 14.60
N LYS A 214 -3.68 1.91 15.38
CA LYS A 214 -2.32 2.16 15.90
C LYS A 214 -1.80 1.00 16.78
N ASN A 215 -2.66 0.42 17.61
CA ASN A 215 -2.32 -0.77 18.42
C ASN A 215 -2.07 -2.01 17.54
N PHE A 216 -2.81 -2.17 16.44
CA PHE A 216 -2.56 -3.22 15.45
C PHE A 216 -1.17 -3.07 14.82
N VAL A 217 -0.77 -1.87 14.42
CA VAL A 217 0.59 -1.61 13.92
C VAL A 217 1.62 -1.89 15.02
N MET A 218 1.39 -1.39 16.25
CA MET A 218 2.30 -1.66 17.36
C MET A 218 2.52 -3.15 17.62
N GLY A 219 1.50 -3.98 17.40
CA GLY A 219 1.54 -5.43 17.55
C GLY A 219 2.17 -6.20 16.38
N GLY A 220 2.58 -5.53 15.30
CA GLY A 220 3.24 -6.16 14.14
C GLY A 220 2.43 -6.15 12.85
N GLY A 221 1.26 -5.50 12.84
CA GLY A 221 0.46 -5.30 11.63
C GLY A 221 1.07 -4.27 10.68
N PHE A 222 0.63 -4.30 9.43
CA PHE A 222 1.06 -3.37 8.37
C PHE A 222 -0.10 -2.47 7.98
N LEU A 223 0.12 -1.15 8.03
CA LEU A 223 -0.84 -0.14 7.65
C LEU A 223 -0.42 0.52 6.34
N PHE A 224 -1.30 0.53 5.35
CA PHE A 224 -1.14 1.30 4.12
C PHE A 224 -2.28 2.29 3.98
N THR A 225 -1.95 3.56 3.79
CA THR A 225 -2.94 4.63 3.79
C THR A 225 -2.72 5.57 2.61
N MET A 226 -3.80 5.96 1.95
CA MET A 226 -3.80 6.91 0.84
C MET A 226 -4.73 8.08 1.10
N CYS A 227 -4.58 9.13 0.30
CA CYS A 227 -5.44 10.30 0.26
C CYS A 227 -5.67 10.91 1.67
N SER A 228 -6.88 11.39 1.95
CA SER A 228 -7.25 11.98 3.26
C SER A 228 -7.20 11.02 4.44
N GLY A 229 -7.13 9.72 4.19
CA GLY A 229 -6.84 8.75 5.23
C GLY A 229 -5.48 8.94 5.89
N THR A 230 -4.53 9.61 5.24
CA THR A 230 -3.18 9.86 5.77
C THR A 230 -3.16 10.93 6.85
N ASP A 231 -3.57 12.15 6.52
CA ASP A 231 -3.54 13.29 7.44
C ASP A 231 -4.67 13.26 8.45
N SER A 232 -5.89 12.92 8.06
CA SER A 232 -7.02 12.83 9.00
C SER A 232 -6.77 11.80 10.12
N TYR A 233 -6.09 10.70 9.80
CA TYR A 233 -5.70 9.69 10.78
C TYR A 233 -4.71 10.23 11.82
N ASP A 234 -3.64 10.88 11.38
CA ASP A 234 -2.64 11.47 12.28
C ASP A 234 -3.19 12.67 13.07
N ILE A 235 -4.09 13.46 12.46
CA ILE A 235 -4.80 14.54 13.13
C ILE A 235 -5.67 13.97 14.26
N ALA A 236 -6.46 12.93 13.99
CA ALA A 236 -7.30 12.31 15.02
C ALA A 236 -6.47 11.78 16.20
N LEU A 237 -5.33 11.13 15.92
CA LEU A 237 -4.42 10.66 16.98
C LEU A 237 -3.82 11.82 17.79
N SER A 238 -3.43 12.92 17.13
CA SER A 238 -2.88 14.11 17.80
C SER A 238 -3.92 14.85 18.64
N ALA A 239 -5.19 14.80 18.23
CA ALA A 239 -6.32 15.42 18.93
C ALA A 239 -6.94 14.51 20.01
N ASN A 240 -6.21 13.52 20.51
CA ASN A 240 -6.71 12.60 21.52
C ASN A 240 -7.19 13.35 22.79
N GLY A 241 -8.48 13.27 23.06
CA GLY A 241 -9.13 13.95 24.19
C GLY A 241 -9.40 15.44 23.95
N VAL A 242 -9.24 15.93 22.72
CA VAL A 242 -9.49 17.32 22.33
C VAL A 242 -10.58 17.36 21.27
N ASP A 243 -11.61 18.18 21.51
CA ASP A 243 -12.66 18.42 20.52
C ASP A 243 -12.19 19.41 19.46
N ILE A 244 -12.05 18.95 18.24
CA ILE A 244 -11.62 19.75 17.07
C ILE A 244 -12.76 20.03 16.08
N CYS A 245 -13.95 19.43 16.30
CA CYS A 245 -15.08 19.55 15.40
C CYS A 245 -15.86 20.85 15.63
N ASP A 246 -16.21 21.52 14.54
CA ASP A 246 -17.16 22.63 14.61
C ASP A 246 -18.57 22.11 14.95
N ASN A 247 -19.42 22.99 15.56
CA ASN A 247 -20.79 22.64 15.94
C ASN A 247 -21.68 22.15 14.78
N ILE A 248 -21.31 22.47 13.56
CA ILE A 248 -21.98 21.97 12.33
C ILE A 248 -21.89 20.47 12.20
N TYR A 249 -20.81 19.87 12.70
CA TYR A 249 -20.56 18.44 12.57
C TYR A 249 -21.19 17.60 13.68
N ASP A 250 -21.19 18.10 14.92
CA ASP A 250 -21.57 17.29 16.08
C ASP A 250 -22.48 17.98 17.11
N GLY A 251 -22.87 19.26 16.86
CA GLY A 251 -23.88 19.96 17.58
C GLY A 251 -23.40 20.72 18.82
N ASP A 252 -22.09 20.70 19.13
CA ASP A 252 -21.50 21.54 20.17
C ASP A 252 -20.24 22.28 19.68
N ALA A 253 -19.71 23.20 20.46
CA ALA A 253 -18.57 24.01 20.04
C ALA A 253 -17.27 23.26 20.26
N ALA A 254 -16.36 23.31 19.25
CA ALA A 254 -15.00 22.83 19.40
C ALA A 254 -14.26 23.51 20.56
N ASP A 255 -13.27 22.81 21.12
CA ASP A 255 -12.40 23.41 22.14
C ASP A 255 -11.68 24.65 21.56
N PRO A 256 -11.87 25.87 22.14
CA PRO A 256 -11.25 27.09 21.62
C PRO A 256 -9.72 27.03 21.63
N ASN A 257 -9.12 26.22 22.51
CA ASN A 257 -7.67 26.02 22.62
C ASN A 257 -7.19 24.72 21.98
N ALA A 258 -7.97 24.09 21.09
CA ALA A 258 -7.66 22.80 20.51
C ALA A 258 -6.25 22.72 19.94
N GLN A 259 -5.81 23.73 19.17
CA GLN A 259 -4.47 23.76 18.57
C GLN A 259 -3.36 23.59 19.59
N ASN A 260 -3.44 24.25 20.74
CA ASN A 260 -2.41 24.20 21.78
C ASN A 260 -2.45 22.90 22.61
N LYS A 261 -3.50 22.10 22.45
CA LYS A 261 -3.69 20.82 23.16
C LYS A 261 -3.33 19.60 22.33
N LEU A 262 -2.93 19.79 21.05
CA LEU A 262 -2.50 18.68 20.21
C LEU A 262 -1.25 18.01 20.79
N ASP A 263 -1.28 16.69 20.86
CA ASP A 263 -0.12 15.87 21.25
C ASP A 263 0.46 15.16 20.03
N PHE A 264 1.43 15.78 19.40
CA PHE A 264 2.10 15.21 18.22
C PHE A 264 2.93 13.95 18.51
N THR A 265 3.15 13.59 19.78
CA THR A 265 3.78 12.31 20.10
C THR A 265 2.86 11.12 19.80
N LYS A 266 1.57 11.36 19.62
CA LYS A 266 0.56 10.36 19.32
C LYS A 266 0.44 10.04 17.83
N SER A 267 0.76 10.97 16.94
CA SER A 267 0.72 10.75 15.48
C SER A 267 1.84 9.80 15.01
N LEU A 268 1.71 9.26 13.82
CA LEU A 268 2.73 8.42 13.20
C LEU A 268 3.73 9.25 12.39
N ALA A 269 3.26 10.02 11.42
CA ALA A 269 4.09 10.68 10.41
C ALA A 269 4.34 12.16 10.70
N PHE A 270 3.37 12.88 11.26
CA PHE A 270 3.36 14.34 11.22
C PHE A 270 3.42 15.00 12.59
N GLN A 271 3.95 16.23 12.62
CA GLN A 271 4.06 17.07 13.81
C GLN A 271 4.00 18.56 13.47
N ASN A 272 3.71 19.40 14.46
CA ASN A 272 3.75 20.87 14.40
C ASN A 272 2.83 21.52 13.34
N PHE A 273 1.86 20.77 12.81
CA PHE A 273 0.88 21.31 11.87
C PHE A 273 -0.18 22.18 12.59
N THR A 274 -0.82 23.03 11.81
CA THR A 274 -1.92 23.87 12.27
C THR A 274 -3.24 23.35 11.70
N LEU A 275 -4.21 23.10 12.59
CA LEU A 275 -5.55 22.65 12.20
C LEU A 275 -6.30 23.73 11.42
N ASN A 276 -7.03 23.30 10.41
CA ASN A 276 -8.10 24.08 9.79
C ASN A 276 -9.46 23.53 10.27
N ARG A 277 -10.11 24.25 11.18
CA ARG A 277 -11.39 23.85 11.78
C ARG A 277 -12.62 24.47 11.09
N ASP A 278 -12.39 25.39 10.17
CA ASP A 278 -13.47 26.01 9.41
C ASP A 278 -14.15 24.97 8.50
N PRO A 279 -15.46 24.71 8.65
CA PRO A 279 -16.18 23.73 7.83
C PRO A 279 -16.34 24.12 6.35
N TYR A 280 -16.05 25.36 6.01
CA TYR A 280 -16.09 25.84 4.63
C TYR A 280 -14.79 25.65 3.86
N PHE A 281 -13.72 25.16 4.52
CA PHE A 281 -12.46 24.79 3.90
C PHE A 281 -12.35 23.26 3.78
N TYR A 282 -11.79 22.81 2.66
CA TYR A 282 -11.67 21.39 2.31
C TYR A 282 -10.51 20.70 3.02
N GLU A 283 -9.44 21.43 3.30
CA GLU A 283 -8.25 20.90 3.94
C GLU A 283 -8.44 20.78 5.46
N TYR A 284 -7.92 19.68 6.05
CA TYR A 284 -7.95 19.46 7.49
C TYR A 284 -6.94 20.32 8.27
N SER A 285 -5.84 20.66 7.61
CA SER A 285 -4.73 21.41 8.21
C SER A 285 -3.81 21.96 7.12
N ASN A 286 -2.71 22.60 7.53
CA ASN A 286 -1.63 23.01 6.63
C ASN A 286 -0.60 21.88 6.32
N LEU A 287 -0.90 20.62 6.65
CA LEU A 287 -0.07 19.47 6.29
C LEU A 287 -0.05 19.22 4.79
N ASP A 288 -1.24 19.24 4.18
CA ASP A 288 -1.43 18.97 2.78
C ASP A 288 -0.93 20.14 1.92
N ALA A 289 -0.13 19.79 0.92
CA ALA A 289 0.45 20.73 -0.01
C ALA A 289 -0.32 20.85 -1.34
N SER A 290 -1.56 20.34 -1.42
CA SER A 290 -2.38 20.41 -2.65
C SER A 290 -2.59 21.85 -3.11
N ASN A 291 -2.80 22.79 -2.19
CA ASN A 291 -2.90 24.21 -2.50
C ASN A 291 -1.61 24.80 -3.10
N LEU A 292 -0.44 24.35 -2.65
CA LEU A 292 0.85 24.77 -3.23
C LEU A 292 0.96 24.29 -4.67
N ARG A 293 0.54 23.05 -4.93
CA ARG A 293 0.51 22.45 -6.26
C ARG A 293 -0.40 23.25 -7.20
N ASN A 294 -1.61 23.57 -6.79
CA ASN A 294 -2.56 24.36 -7.56
C ASN A 294 -2.00 25.78 -7.86
N ASN A 295 -1.36 26.42 -6.88
CA ASN A 295 -0.78 27.76 -7.03
C ASN A 295 0.51 27.76 -7.86
N ALA A 296 1.28 26.64 -7.86
CA ALA A 296 2.49 26.51 -8.67
C ALA A 296 2.20 26.29 -10.16
N THR A 297 0.93 26.16 -10.55
CA THR A 297 0.49 25.97 -11.93
C THR A 297 1.16 24.76 -12.62
N ILE A 298 1.35 23.68 -11.83
CA ILE A 298 1.90 22.44 -12.38
C ILE A 298 0.84 21.83 -13.29
N ARG A 299 1.22 21.63 -14.57
CA ARG A 299 0.35 20.95 -15.51
C ARG A 299 0.42 19.44 -15.31
N GLU A 300 -0.68 18.75 -15.54
CA GLU A 300 -0.76 17.30 -15.42
C GLU A 300 0.39 16.57 -16.14
N GLN A 301 0.78 17.03 -17.34
CA GLN A 301 1.84 16.43 -18.15
C GLN A 301 3.25 16.66 -17.58
N GLU A 302 3.39 17.60 -16.65
CA GLU A 302 4.66 18.00 -16.00
C GLU A 302 4.70 17.57 -14.54
N ASP A 303 3.63 16.97 -14.05
CA ASP A 303 3.52 16.54 -12.67
C ASP A 303 4.10 15.13 -12.51
N TYR A 304 5.25 15.07 -11.85
CA TYR A 304 5.95 13.82 -11.54
C TYR A 304 6.55 13.90 -10.13
N PHE A 305 6.57 12.76 -9.47
CA PHE A 305 7.36 12.57 -8.27
C PHE A 305 8.46 11.53 -8.51
N THR A 306 9.53 11.61 -7.72
CA THR A 306 10.70 10.74 -7.88
C THR A 306 10.86 9.86 -6.65
N LEU A 307 11.09 8.57 -6.88
CA LEU A 307 11.43 7.62 -5.82
C LEU A 307 12.91 7.76 -5.45
N PHE A 308 13.21 7.59 -4.15
CA PHE A 308 14.57 7.43 -3.68
C PHE A 308 15.06 6.01 -3.92
N GLU A 309 16.34 5.87 -4.19
CA GLU A 309 17.03 4.58 -4.29
C GLU A 309 17.56 4.17 -2.93
N TYR A 310 17.31 2.93 -2.53
CA TYR A 310 17.75 2.33 -1.28
C TYR A 310 18.67 1.15 -1.52
N SER A 311 19.44 0.78 -0.50
CA SER A 311 20.29 -0.40 -0.56
C SER A 311 19.47 -1.69 -0.39
N ALA A 312 19.39 -2.51 -1.44
CA ALA A 312 18.73 -3.81 -1.35
C ALA A 312 19.36 -4.73 -0.30
N LYS A 313 20.63 -4.50 0.07
CA LYS A 313 21.37 -5.29 1.06
C LYS A 313 21.14 -4.83 2.50
N TRP A 314 20.93 -3.51 2.73
CA TRP A 314 20.83 -2.92 4.06
C TRP A 314 19.44 -2.38 4.37
N ASP A 315 18.79 -1.76 3.38
CA ASP A 315 17.48 -1.11 3.50
C ASP A 315 16.41 -1.94 2.77
N VAL A 316 16.30 -3.21 3.15
CA VAL A 316 15.51 -4.22 2.43
C VAL A 316 14.03 -3.80 2.28
N VAL A 317 13.40 -3.33 3.37
CA VAL A 317 11.98 -2.93 3.34
C VAL A 317 11.76 -1.71 2.47
N PRO A 318 12.46 -0.57 2.63
CA PRO A 318 12.33 0.55 1.70
C PRO A 318 12.61 0.16 0.25
N THR A 319 13.58 -0.70 0.00
CA THR A 319 13.86 -1.20 -1.36
C THR A 319 12.70 -2.01 -1.92
N MET A 320 12.04 -2.88 -1.14
CA MET A 320 10.84 -3.59 -1.58
C MET A 320 9.71 -2.61 -1.90
N LEU A 321 9.48 -1.62 -1.04
CA LEU A 321 8.40 -0.64 -1.20
C LEU A 321 8.59 0.28 -2.41
N THR A 322 9.85 0.53 -2.82
CA THR A 322 10.17 1.38 -3.97
C THR A 322 10.51 0.60 -5.25
N GLN A 323 10.33 -0.73 -5.27
CA GLN A 323 10.55 -1.51 -6.50
C GLN A 323 9.66 -1.01 -7.63
N CYS A 324 10.29 -0.53 -8.71
CA CYS A 324 9.59 -0.08 -9.89
C CYS A 324 10.48 -0.22 -11.14
N HIS A 325 9.87 -0.29 -12.32
CA HIS A 325 10.58 -0.27 -13.61
C HIS A 325 10.99 1.14 -14.04
N THR A 326 10.56 2.15 -13.29
CA THR A 326 10.96 3.56 -13.43
C THR A 326 11.09 4.20 -12.06
N SER A 327 12.03 5.12 -11.90
CA SER A 327 12.21 5.92 -10.68
C SER A 327 11.35 7.19 -10.64
N THR A 328 10.77 7.57 -11.78
CA THR A 328 9.91 8.77 -11.93
C THR A 328 8.48 8.33 -12.22
N ILE A 329 7.57 8.72 -11.36
CA ILE A 329 6.16 8.33 -11.38
C ILE A 329 5.33 9.55 -11.77
N LYS A 330 4.34 9.38 -12.67
CA LYS A 330 3.37 10.44 -12.96
C LYS A 330 2.64 10.84 -11.69
N GLY A 331 2.50 12.15 -11.45
CA GLY A 331 1.73 12.67 -10.33
C GLY A 331 0.23 12.47 -10.54
N PHE A 332 -0.49 12.47 -9.44
CA PHE A 332 -1.96 12.41 -9.39
C PHE A 332 -2.44 13.10 -8.12
N MET A 333 -3.65 13.61 -8.16
CA MET A 333 -4.20 14.40 -7.08
C MET A 333 -5.10 13.56 -6.16
N GLY A 334 -5.48 14.14 -5.06
CA GLY A 334 -6.44 13.63 -4.09
C GLY A 334 -6.81 14.75 -3.13
N GLN A 335 -7.61 14.47 -2.12
CA GLN A 335 -7.87 15.43 -1.05
C GLN A 335 -6.57 15.78 -0.32
N SER A 336 -5.73 14.78 -0.04
CA SER A 336 -4.37 14.96 0.46
C SER A 336 -3.41 14.41 -0.59
N THR A 337 -2.75 15.30 -1.30
CA THR A 337 -1.90 14.95 -2.45
C THR A 337 -0.44 14.80 -2.09
N ASP A 338 0.14 15.81 -1.45
CA ASP A 338 1.53 15.91 -1.02
C ASP A 338 1.60 16.47 0.39
N PHE A 339 2.72 16.26 1.06
CA PHE A 339 2.93 16.73 2.42
C PHE A 339 4.09 17.73 2.49
N HIS A 340 3.88 18.84 3.20
CA HIS A 340 4.96 19.76 3.54
C HIS A 340 6.01 19.06 4.40
N LYS A 341 7.27 19.02 3.93
CA LYS A 341 8.36 18.29 4.60
C LYS A 341 8.67 18.76 6.02
N GLU A 342 8.43 20.04 6.31
CA GLU A 342 8.64 20.63 7.64
C GLU A 342 7.74 20.02 8.73
N PHE A 343 6.62 19.42 8.34
CA PHE A 343 5.71 18.74 9.27
C PHE A 343 5.97 17.24 9.38
N VAL A 344 6.81 16.68 8.53
CA VAL A 344 7.19 15.26 8.60
C VAL A 344 8.17 15.06 9.75
N LYS A 345 7.90 14.08 10.62
CA LYS A 345 8.77 13.76 11.76
C LYS A 345 10.16 13.30 11.31
N PRO A 346 11.24 13.62 12.07
CA PRO A 346 12.61 13.28 11.68
C PRO A 346 12.91 11.78 11.53
N ASN A 347 12.12 10.92 12.18
CA ASN A 347 12.28 9.47 12.12
C ASN A 347 11.44 8.81 11.01
N VAL A 348 10.74 9.59 10.21
CA VAL A 348 9.94 9.12 9.07
C VAL A 348 10.79 9.13 7.81
N LEU A 349 10.75 8.03 7.09
CA LEU A 349 11.47 7.89 5.83
C LEU A 349 10.64 8.45 4.68
N ILE A 350 11.18 9.41 3.95
CA ILE A 350 10.59 9.90 2.69
C ILE A 350 11.10 9.00 1.57
N MET A 351 10.20 8.23 0.97
CA MET A 351 10.52 7.31 -0.12
C MET A 351 10.30 7.89 -1.51
N GLY A 352 9.48 8.94 -1.60
CA GLY A 352 9.21 9.66 -2.85
C GLY A 352 8.88 11.11 -2.60
N GLU A 353 9.30 11.99 -3.52
CA GLU A 353 9.13 13.44 -3.41
C GLU A 353 8.77 14.09 -4.74
N THR A 354 7.97 15.14 -4.70
CA THR A 354 7.72 16.04 -5.82
C THR A 354 8.76 17.15 -5.79
N LYS A 355 9.86 16.96 -6.53
CA LYS A 355 11.03 17.87 -6.50
C LYS A 355 10.71 19.30 -6.93
N SER A 356 9.79 19.48 -7.89
CA SER A 356 9.41 20.79 -8.45
C SER A 356 8.86 21.75 -7.41
N ILE A 357 8.21 21.24 -6.36
CA ILE A 357 7.62 22.03 -5.27
C ILE A 357 8.19 21.68 -3.89
N GLY A 358 9.13 20.74 -3.82
CA GLY A 358 9.84 20.40 -2.58
C GLY A 358 9.02 19.67 -1.53
N THR A 359 7.98 18.91 -1.95
CA THR A 359 7.06 18.20 -1.04
C THR A 359 7.35 16.70 -0.96
N ALA A 360 6.92 16.06 0.13
CA ALA A 360 6.96 14.62 0.30
C ALA A 360 5.67 13.98 -0.23
N ARG A 361 5.79 12.81 -0.89
CA ARG A 361 4.65 12.12 -1.50
C ARG A 361 4.42 10.72 -0.94
N TYR A 362 5.49 10.02 -0.63
CA TYR A 362 5.47 8.63 -0.23
C TYR A 362 6.32 8.46 1.02
N LEU A 363 5.70 8.12 2.14
CA LEU A 363 6.30 8.08 3.47
C LEU A 363 6.23 6.67 4.04
N HIS A 364 7.24 6.32 4.84
CA HIS A 364 7.30 5.04 5.54
C HIS A 364 7.83 5.21 6.96
N GLY A 365 7.34 4.38 7.88
CA GLY A 365 7.86 4.35 9.23
C GLY A 365 7.55 3.04 9.95
N GLU A 366 8.24 2.84 11.06
CA GLU A 366 8.02 1.74 11.98
C GLU A 366 7.27 2.26 13.22
N TYR A 367 6.41 1.42 13.80
CA TYR A 367 5.78 1.70 15.07
C TYR A 367 5.60 0.39 15.86
N GLY A 368 6.29 0.25 16.99
CA GLY A 368 6.32 -0.99 17.75
C GLY A 368 6.99 -2.13 16.96
N GLN A 369 6.23 -3.17 16.66
CA GLN A 369 6.71 -4.32 15.87
C GLN A 369 6.23 -4.28 14.40
N GLY A 370 5.35 -3.34 14.06
CA GLY A 370 4.77 -3.20 12.75
C GLY A 370 5.31 -1.99 11.99
N MET A 371 4.73 -1.79 10.83
CA MET A 371 5.15 -0.76 9.87
C MET A 371 3.94 -0.08 9.27
N TRP A 372 4.14 1.13 8.78
CA TRP A 372 3.10 1.90 8.09
C TRP A 372 3.68 2.62 6.89
N THR A 373 2.82 2.88 5.92
CA THR A 373 3.16 3.63 4.70
C THR A 373 2.02 4.60 4.37
N PHE A 374 2.36 5.86 4.14
CA PHE A 374 1.43 6.89 3.66
C PHE A 374 1.78 7.26 2.22
N TYR A 375 0.80 7.22 1.35
CA TYR A 375 0.93 7.52 -0.06
C TYR A 375 -0.06 8.61 -0.45
N GLY A 376 0.43 9.80 -0.76
CA GLY A 376 -0.40 10.95 -1.12
C GLY A 376 -1.07 10.78 -2.48
N GLY A 377 -2.29 11.31 -2.62
CA GLY A 377 -3.12 11.20 -3.83
C GLY A 377 -4.11 10.06 -3.76
N HIS A 378 -5.07 10.07 -4.72
CA HIS A 378 -6.23 9.17 -4.72
C HIS A 378 -6.03 7.99 -5.68
N ASP A 379 -5.91 8.26 -7.00
CA ASP A 379 -5.78 7.26 -8.05
C ASP A 379 -4.59 7.56 -8.96
N PRO A 380 -3.61 6.64 -9.08
CA PRO A 380 -2.42 6.84 -9.90
C PRO A 380 -2.65 7.11 -11.39
N GLU A 381 -3.80 6.75 -11.95
CA GLU A 381 -4.11 6.90 -13.38
C GLU A 381 -5.29 7.86 -13.64
N ASP A 382 -5.92 8.37 -12.57
CA ASP A 382 -6.90 9.44 -12.64
C ASP A 382 -6.35 10.70 -11.97
N TYR A 383 -5.84 11.63 -12.78
CA TYR A 383 -5.07 12.77 -12.28
C TYR A 383 -5.84 13.67 -11.30
N GLN A 384 -7.09 14.00 -11.64
CA GLN A 384 -7.97 14.86 -10.82
C GLN A 384 -9.28 14.14 -10.54
N HIS A 385 -9.22 13.13 -9.71
CA HIS A 385 -10.40 12.37 -9.35
C HIS A 385 -11.51 13.24 -8.76
N PHE A 386 -12.68 13.24 -9.41
CA PHE A 386 -13.87 13.96 -8.96
C PHE A 386 -14.94 13.01 -8.45
N VAL A 387 -15.78 13.53 -7.53
CA VAL A 387 -16.93 12.77 -7.04
C VAL A 387 -17.87 12.39 -8.19
N GLY A 388 -18.02 11.10 -8.43
CA GLY A 388 -18.89 10.56 -9.47
C GLY A 388 -18.19 10.26 -10.80
N ASP A 389 -16.88 10.42 -10.90
CA ASP A 389 -16.12 9.97 -12.05
C ASP A 389 -16.25 8.44 -12.22
N PRO A 390 -16.17 7.93 -13.45
CA PRO A 390 -16.13 6.50 -13.68
C PRO A 390 -14.82 5.91 -13.12
N PRO A 391 -14.83 4.68 -12.59
CA PRO A 391 -13.62 4.04 -12.10
C PRO A 391 -12.59 3.82 -13.22
N THR A 392 -11.32 3.92 -12.86
CA THR A 392 -10.19 3.68 -13.78
C THR A 392 -10.24 2.27 -14.36
N ASP A 393 -10.13 2.14 -15.69
CA ASP A 393 -9.99 0.84 -16.35
C ASP A 393 -8.51 0.40 -16.37
N LEU A 394 -8.13 -0.45 -15.44
CA LEU A 394 -6.76 -0.96 -15.32
C LEU A 394 -6.31 -1.85 -16.49
N ASN A 395 -7.21 -2.28 -17.37
CA ASN A 395 -6.80 -2.93 -18.62
C ASN A 395 -6.08 -1.97 -19.56
N LEU A 396 -6.32 -0.67 -19.44
CA LEU A 396 -5.59 0.38 -20.17
C LEU A 396 -4.24 0.73 -19.52
N HIS A 397 -4.04 0.33 -18.26
CA HIS A 397 -2.88 0.68 -17.44
C HIS A 397 -2.17 -0.53 -16.79
N PRO A 398 -1.94 -1.65 -17.54
CA PRO A 398 -1.41 -2.90 -16.97
C PRO A 398 0.00 -2.77 -16.39
N ASN A 399 0.69 -1.68 -16.75
CA ASN A 399 2.08 -1.39 -16.35
C ASN A 399 2.19 -0.11 -15.52
N SER A 400 1.09 0.37 -14.93
CA SER A 400 1.09 1.59 -14.10
C SER A 400 2.13 1.51 -12.97
N PRO A 401 3.10 2.44 -12.94
CA PRO A 401 4.07 2.47 -11.86
C PRO A 401 3.46 2.89 -10.53
N GLY A 402 2.46 3.79 -10.53
CA GLY A 402 1.78 4.23 -9.32
C GLY A 402 1.00 3.10 -8.65
N TYR A 403 0.25 2.32 -9.39
CA TYR A 403 -0.45 1.12 -8.90
C TYR A 403 0.53 0.01 -8.48
N ARG A 404 1.69 -0.07 -9.13
CA ARG A 404 2.73 -1.01 -8.73
C ARG A 404 3.26 -0.72 -7.32
N LEU A 405 3.39 0.54 -6.91
CA LEU A 405 3.78 0.89 -5.55
C LEU A 405 2.75 0.40 -4.51
N ILE A 406 1.46 0.44 -4.84
CA ILE A 406 0.41 -0.16 -3.99
C ILE A 406 0.67 -1.66 -3.83
N LEU A 407 0.92 -2.38 -4.92
CA LEU A 407 1.16 -3.83 -4.89
C LEU A 407 2.47 -4.22 -4.19
N ASN A 408 3.51 -3.35 -4.18
CA ASN A 408 4.67 -3.55 -3.34
C ASN A 408 4.30 -3.62 -1.86
N ASN A 409 3.40 -2.73 -1.40
CA ASN A 409 2.89 -2.73 -0.03
C ASN A 409 2.10 -3.99 0.30
N ILE A 410 1.44 -4.61 -0.68
CA ILE A 410 0.71 -5.87 -0.50
C ILE A 410 1.68 -7.05 -0.31
N LEU A 411 2.79 -7.10 -1.05
CA LEU A 411 3.67 -8.27 -1.04
C LEU A 411 4.79 -8.21 0.01
N PHE A 412 5.28 -7.03 0.39
CA PHE A 412 6.43 -6.96 1.30
C PHE A 412 6.19 -7.66 2.66
N PRO A 413 4.94 -7.74 3.22
CA PRO A 413 4.71 -8.47 4.47
C PRO A 413 4.91 -10.00 4.35
N ALA A 414 4.88 -10.54 3.12
CA ALA A 414 5.15 -11.96 2.85
C ALA A 414 6.64 -12.31 2.99
N ALA A 415 7.52 -11.30 3.07
CA ALA A 415 8.96 -11.49 3.13
C ALA A 415 9.41 -12.15 4.43
N LYS A 416 10.27 -13.14 4.31
CA LYS A 416 10.95 -13.74 5.44
C LYS A 416 11.81 -12.69 6.16
N LYS A 417 11.58 -12.50 7.46
CA LYS A 417 12.40 -11.58 8.27
C LYS A 417 13.86 -12.05 8.21
N LYS A 418 14.74 -11.27 7.57
CA LYS A 418 16.19 -11.50 7.68
C LYS A 418 16.64 -11.12 9.10
N LYS A 419 17.42 -12.02 9.75
CA LYS A 419 18.15 -11.65 10.95
C LYS A 419 19.09 -10.49 10.56
N ARG A 420 19.02 -9.36 11.29
CA ARG A 420 20.02 -8.29 11.11
C ARG A 420 21.39 -8.94 11.30
N LYS A 421 22.27 -8.78 10.32
CA LYS A 421 23.68 -9.13 10.48
C LYS A 421 24.25 -8.12 11.46
N THR A 422 24.52 -8.56 12.69
CA THR A 422 25.28 -7.79 13.67
C THR A 422 26.74 -7.73 13.25
#